data_2dd1fa2a680a42a952d7124cc0b4357d
#
_entry.id   2dd1fa2a680a42a952d7124cc0b4357d
#
_cell.length_a   1.000
_cell.length_b   1.000
_cell.length_c   1.000
_cell.angle_alpha   90.00
_cell.angle_beta   90.00
_cell.angle_gamma   90.00
#
_symmetry.space_group_name_H-M   'P 1'
#
loop_
_entity.id
_entity.type
_entity.pdbx_description
1 polymer ?
#
loop_
_entity_poly.entity_id
_entity_poly.type
_entity_poly.pdbx_seq_one_letter_code
_entity_poly.pdbx_strand_id
1 'polypeptide(L)'
;MTPHVRDATPADRLAVDALHDAAWGGQLVVGHGRAFDLRTLPALVADGPDGRLAGALAYEIAGGALEVVSIVADPPGQGTGGALLDAAVGVARATGANRVWLVTTNDNLDALRMYQRHGMRLMRLDPGAVDRSRAVKRGIPFIGAYGIPLRDELTLELRLDG
;
A
#
# COMPACT_ATOMS: atom_id res chain seq x y z
N MET A 1 -13.79 -16.04 -5.35
CA MET A 1 -13.37 -15.60 -6.70
C MET A 1 -12.23 -14.60 -6.54
N THR A 2 -11.14 -14.80 -7.26
CA THR A 2 -9.98 -13.88 -7.24
C THR A 2 -10.34 -12.62 -8.01
N PRO A 3 -10.15 -11.42 -7.41
CA PRO A 3 -10.40 -10.18 -8.13
C PRO A 3 -9.52 -10.05 -9.37
N HIS A 4 -10.05 -9.45 -10.42
CA HIS A 4 -9.30 -9.14 -11.63
C HIS A 4 -8.46 -7.88 -11.41
N VAL A 5 -7.15 -8.03 -11.45
CA VAL A 5 -6.21 -6.91 -11.26
C VAL A 5 -5.57 -6.54 -12.60
N ARG A 6 -5.49 -5.26 -12.87
CA ARG A 6 -4.94 -4.69 -14.10
C ARG A 6 -4.27 -3.35 -13.83
N ASP A 7 -3.53 -2.85 -14.80
CA ASP A 7 -3.01 -1.49 -14.75
C ASP A 7 -4.16 -0.48 -14.73
N ALA A 8 -4.01 0.57 -13.95
CA ALA A 8 -4.95 1.70 -13.98
C ALA A 8 -4.82 2.45 -15.32
N THR A 9 -5.96 2.89 -15.84
CA THR A 9 -6.04 3.72 -17.04
C THR A 9 -6.50 5.15 -16.65
N PRO A 10 -6.38 6.14 -17.55
CA PRO A 10 -6.89 7.48 -17.26
C PRO A 10 -8.38 7.50 -16.88
N ALA A 11 -9.18 6.55 -17.38
CA ALA A 11 -10.60 6.43 -17.02
C ALA A 11 -10.81 6.04 -15.55
N ASP A 12 -9.82 5.45 -14.90
CA ASP A 12 -9.90 5.05 -13.49
C ASP A 12 -9.58 6.18 -12.51
N ARG A 13 -9.06 7.31 -12.99
CA ARG A 13 -8.51 8.36 -12.13
C ARG A 13 -9.45 8.79 -11.01
N LEU A 14 -10.68 9.11 -11.34
CA LEU A 14 -11.63 9.61 -10.34
C LEU A 14 -11.94 8.53 -9.28
N ALA A 15 -12.09 7.29 -9.69
CA ALA A 15 -12.37 6.19 -8.77
C ALA A 15 -11.17 5.87 -7.88
N VAL A 16 -9.97 5.91 -8.43
CA VAL A 16 -8.72 5.70 -7.66
C VAL A 16 -8.54 6.82 -6.63
N ASP A 17 -8.73 8.08 -7.05
CA ASP A 17 -8.60 9.22 -6.15
C ASP A 17 -9.63 9.13 -5.00
N ALA A 18 -10.85 8.67 -5.29
CA ALA A 18 -11.88 8.49 -4.26
C ALA A 18 -11.49 7.41 -3.24
N LEU A 19 -10.89 6.31 -3.68
CA LEU A 19 -10.38 5.28 -2.78
C LEU A 19 -9.28 5.83 -1.86
N HIS A 20 -8.36 6.62 -2.41
CA HIS A 20 -7.28 7.24 -1.64
C HIS A 20 -7.81 8.29 -0.65
N ASP A 21 -8.76 9.12 -1.08
CA ASP A 21 -9.38 10.12 -0.21
C ASP A 21 -10.07 9.47 0.99
N ALA A 22 -10.80 8.39 0.76
CA ALA A 22 -11.49 7.67 1.82
C ALA A 22 -10.52 6.98 2.80
N ALA A 23 -9.41 6.43 2.29
CA ALA A 23 -8.45 5.70 3.11
C ALA A 23 -7.48 6.61 3.86
N TRP A 24 -7.02 7.68 3.21
CA TRP A 24 -5.88 8.49 3.70
C TRP A 24 -6.23 9.94 3.96
N GLY A 25 -7.44 10.37 3.69
CA GLY A 25 -7.87 11.76 3.83
C GLY A 25 -7.29 12.68 2.76
N GLY A 26 -6.86 12.14 1.62
CA GLY A 26 -6.28 12.88 0.51
C GLY A 26 -5.31 12.03 -0.30
N GLN A 27 -4.51 12.71 -1.13
CA GLN A 27 -3.57 12.06 -2.06
C GLN A 27 -2.14 12.03 -1.52
N LEU A 28 -1.88 12.70 -0.39
CA LEU A 28 -0.56 12.71 0.25
C LEU A 28 -0.44 11.58 1.24
N VAL A 29 0.57 10.75 1.08
CA VAL A 29 0.97 9.77 2.10
C VAL A 29 2.43 10.00 2.50
N VAL A 30 2.76 9.73 3.74
CA VAL A 30 4.11 9.87 4.27
C VAL A 30 4.55 8.53 4.83
N GLY A 31 5.70 8.06 4.39
CA GLY A 31 6.30 6.84 4.90
C GLY A 31 7.82 6.96 4.85
N HIS A 32 8.50 6.36 5.81
CA HIS A 32 9.97 6.38 5.96
C HIS A 32 10.60 7.76 5.72
N GLY A 33 9.93 8.81 6.22
CA GLY A 33 10.41 10.19 6.11
C GLY A 33 10.19 10.84 4.75
N ARG A 34 9.51 10.17 3.82
CA ARG A 34 9.27 10.65 2.47
C ARG A 34 7.78 10.91 2.25
N ALA A 35 7.46 12.03 1.59
CA ALA A 35 6.10 12.37 1.17
C ALA A 35 5.88 11.94 -0.28
N PHE A 36 4.74 11.29 -0.53
CA PHE A 36 4.33 10.85 -1.87
C PHE A 36 3.00 11.48 -2.24
N ASP A 37 2.91 11.99 -3.45
CA ASP A 37 1.64 12.33 -4.07
C ASP A 37 1.19 11.13 -4.90
N LEU A 38 0.16 10.44 -4.45
CA LEU A 38 -0.32 9.20 -5.08
C LEU A 38 -0.73 9.39 -6.53
N ARG A 39 -1.14 10.60 -6.91
CA ARG A 39 -1.53 10.91 -8.30
C ARG A 39 -0.38 10.84 -9.28
N THR A 40 0.85 10.91 -8.80
CA THR A 40 2.06 10.88 -9.65
C THR A 40 2.63 9.48 -9.84
N LEU A 41 2.07 8.48 -9.16
CA LEU A 41 2.58 7.11 -9.16
C LEU A 41 1.80 6.20 -10.08
N PRO A 42 2.47 5.21 -10.70
CA PRO A 42 1.75 4.14 -11.37
C PRO A 42 0.90 3.36 -10.38
N ALA A 43 -0.22 2.83 -10.86
CA ALA A 43 -1.16 2.12 -10.02
C ALA A 43 -1.71 0.87 -10.70
N LEU A 44 -2.01 -0.14 -9.87
CA LEU A 44 -2.81 -1.29 -10.22
C LEU A 44 -4.20 -1.10 -9.60
N VAL A 45 -5.22 -1.58 -10.29
CA VAL A 45 -6.60 -1.55 -9.80
C VAL A 45 -7.20 -2.94 -9.83
N ALA A 46 -8.11 -3.19 -8.91
CA ALA A 46 -8.90 -4.41 -8.86
C ALA A 46 -10.35 -4.09 -9.22
N ASP A 47 -10.87 -4.77 -10.23
CA ASP A 47 -12.25 -4.63 -10.64
C ASP A 47 -13.17 -5.36 -9.66
N GLY A 48 -14.25 -4.71 -9.25
CA GLY A 48 -15.28 -5.30 -8.42
C GLY A 48 -16.40 -5.92 -9.24
N PRO A 49 -17.33 -6.66 -8.59
CA PRO A 49 -18.37 -7.41 -9.29
C PRO A 49 -19.42 -6.53 -9.98
N ASP A 50 -19.54 -5.27 -9.61
CA ASP A 50 -20.56 -4.35 -10.11
C ASP A 50 -19.99 -3.27 -11.04
N GLY A 51 -18.78 -3.48 -11.56
CA GLY A 51 -18.08 -2.51 -12.40
C GLY A 51 -17.41 -1.38 -11.64
N ARG A 52 -17.51 -1.36 -10.31
CA ARG A 52 -16.76 -0.42 -9.46
C ARG A 52 -15.40 -1.01 -9.12
N LEU A 53 -14.43 -0.13 -8.83
CA LEU A 53 -13.15 -0.61 -8.33
C LEU A 53 -13.30 -1.14 -6.91
N ALA A 54 -12.73 -2.32 -6.67
CA ALA A 54 -12.67 -2.94 -5.35
C ALA A 54 -11.37 -2.61 -4.61
N GLY A 55 -10.42 -1.98 -5.27
CA GLY A 55 -9.17 -1.57 -4.66
C GLY A 55 -8.17 -0.98 -5.63
N ALA A 56 -7.11 -0.43 -5.06
CA ALA A 56 -6.00 0.16 -5.81
C ALA A 56 -4.69 0.00 -5.05
N LEU A 57 -3.60 -0.14 -5.80
CA LEU A 57 -2.24 -0.20 -5.26
C LEU A 57 -1.39 0.77 -6.05
N ALA A 58 -0.78 1.75 -5.37
CA ALA A 58 0.19 2.65 -5.97
C ALA A 58 1.60 2.21 -5.61
N TYR A 59 2.52 2.29 -6.56
CA TYR A 59 3.88 1.81 -6.37
C TYR A 59 4.90 2.71 -7.04
N GLU A 60 6.17 2.55 -6.65
CA GLU A 60 7.30 3.20 -7.28
C GLU A 60 8.40 2.17 -7.51
N ILE A 61 9.05 2.22 -8.66
CA ILE A 61 10.22 1.39 -8.95
C ILE A 61 11.43 2.29 -8.94
N ALA A 62 12.37 2.01 -8.04
CA ALA A 62 13.61 2.76 -7.90
C ALA A 62 14.69 1.88 -7.28
N GLY A 63 15.94 2.05 -7.72
CA GLY A 63 17.08 1.33 -7.14
C GLY A 63 16.97 -0.20 -7.24
N GLY A 64 16.32 -0.71 -8.27
CA GLY A 64 16.15 -2.16 -8.46
C GLY A 64 15.09 -2.78 -7.55
N ALA A 65 14.22 -1.98 -6.94
CA ALA A 65 13.18 -2.43 -6.05
C ALA A 65 11.82 -1.82 -6.43
N LEU A 66 10.74 -2.54 -6.12
CA LEU A 66 9.39 -2.00 -6.19
C LEU A 66 8.93 -1.71 -4.76
N GLU A 67 8.62 -0.46 -4.49
CA GLU A 67 7.97 -0.06 -3.24
C GLU A 67 6.47 0.02 -3.43
N VAL A 68 5.71 -0.69 -2.59
CA VAL A 68 4.26 -0.51 -2.50
C VAL A 68 4.01 0.69 -1.60
N VAL A 69 3.57 1.80 -2.19
CA VAL A 69 3.36 3.06 -1.45
C VAL A 69 1.99 3.10 -0.79
N SER A 70 0.99 2.56 -1.46
CA SER A 70 -0.38 2.51 -0.95
C SER A 70 -1.08 1.27 -1.45
N ILE A 71 -1.86 0.64 -0.59
CA ILE A 71 -2.74 -0.46 -0.95
C ILE A 71 -4.06 -0.27 -0.21
N VAL A 72 -5.15 -0.22 -0.97
CA VAL A 72 -6.51 0.01 -0.44
C VAL A 72 -7.45 -1.03 -1.02
N ALA A 73 -8.24 -1.65 -0.18
CA ALA A 73 -9.32 -2.54 -0.58
C ALA A 73 -10.64 -2.05 0.03
N ASP A 74 -11.69 -1.98 -0.78
CA ASP A 74 -13.02 -1.57 -0.35
C ASP A 74 -14.08 -2.39 -1.10
N PRO A 75 -14.82 -3.26 -0.42
CA PRO A 75 -14.75 -3.52 1.03
C PRO A 75 -13.51 -4.34 1.42
N PRO A 76 -13.03 -4.20 2.67
CA PRO A 76 -11.93 -5.02 3.15
C PRO A 76 -12.36 -6.47 3.38
N GLY A 77 -11.38 -7.38 3.46
CA GLY A 77 -11.65 -8.78 3.82
C GLY A 77 -12.14 -9.65 2.66
N GLN A 78 -12.08 -9.18 1.41
CA GLN A 78 -12.53 -9.89 0.21
C GLN A 78 -11.38 -10.51 -0.60
N GLY A 79 -10.16 -10.49 -0.07
CA GLY A 79 -8.98 -10.98 -0.80
C GLY A 79 -8.40 -10.00 -1.81
N THR A 80 -8.97 -8.82 -1.94
CA THR A 80 -8.53 -7.81 -2.92
C THR A 80 -7.11 -7.32 -2.65
N GLY A 81 -6.79 -7.02 -1.38
CA GLY A 81 -5.44 -6.57 -1.01
C GLY A 81 -4.36 -7.59 -1.37
N GLY A 82 -4.61 -8.86 -1.09
CA GLY A 82 -3.69 -9.94 -1.46
C GLY A 82 -3.52 -10.09 -2.97
N ALA A 83 -4.61 -9.97 -3.72
CA ALA A 83 -4.56 -10.04 -5.18
C ALA A 83 -3.76 -8.87 -5.78
N LEU A 84 -3.93 -7.65 -5.22
CA LEU A 84 -3.15 -6.47 -5.62
C LEU A 84 -1.66 -6.66 -5.31
N LEU A 85 -1.35 -7.16 -4.12
CA LEU A 85 0.04 -7.41 -3.73
C LEU A 85 0.70 -8.44 -4.65
N ASP A 86 0.01 -9.54 -4.95
CA ASP A 86 0.51 -10.58 -5.86
C ASP A 86 0.76 -10.02 -7.26
N ALA A 87 -0.13 -9.15 -7.74
CA ALA A 87 0.06 -8.48 -9.03
C ALA A 87 1.26 -7.54 -9.03
N ALA A 88 1.50 -6.82 -7.93
CA ALA A 88 2.69 -5.97 -7.78
C ALA A 88 3.97 -6.81 -7.81
N VAL A 89 3.97 -7.99 -7.19
CA VAL A 89 5.10 -8.92 -7.28
C VAL A 89 5.34 -9.33 -8.74
N GLY A 90 4.28 -9.58 -9.50
CA GLY A 90 4.37 -9.86 -10.93
C GLY A 90 5.01 -8.72 -11.72
N VAL A 91 4.61 -7.48 -11.44
CA VAL A 91 5.22 -6.28 -12.04
C VAL A 91 6.70 -6.19 -11.69
N ALA A 92 7.06 -6.40 -10.43
CA ALA A 92 8.44 -6.37 -9.98
C ALA A 92 9.29 -7.40 -10.72
N ARG A 93 8.81 -8.63 -10.86
CA ARG A 93 9.52 -9.67 -11.62
C ARG A 93 9.69 -9.30 -13.09
N ALA A 94 8.64 -8.77 -13.73
CA ALA A 94 8.66 -8.39 -15.13
C ALA A 94 9.62 -7.23 -15.41
N THR A 95 9.84 -6.34 -14.44
CA THR A 95 10.74 -5.19 -14.56
C THR A 95 12.17 -5.48 -14.10
N GLY A 96 12.44 -6.70 -13.63
CA GLY A 96 13.76 -7.10 -13.17
C GLY A 96 14.10 -6.59 -11.77
N ALA A 97 13.11 -6.16 -10.98
CA ALA A 97 13.33 -5.76 -9.59
C ALA A 97 13.74 -6.97 -8.75
N ASN A 98 14.61 -6.74 -7.77
CA ASN A 98 15.13 -7.80 -6.91
C ASN A 98 14.33 -7.98 -5.62
N ARG A 99 13.41 -7.06 -5.32
CA ARG A 99 12.53 -7.13 -4.15
C ARG A 99 11.30 -6.26 -4.30
N VAL A 100 10.27 -6.62 -3.54
CA VAL A 100 9.11 -5.78 -3.24
C VAL A 100 9.19 -5.43 -1.76
N TRP A 101 8.98 -4.18 -1.42
CA TRP A 101 9.01 -3.75 -0.03
C TRP A 101 7.95 -2.70 0.24
N LEU A 102 7.65 -2.50 1.50
CA LEU A 102 6.70 -1.48 1.94
C LEU A 102 6.98 -1.09 3.39
N VAL A 103 6.41 0.05 3.76
CA VAL A 103 6.35 0.51 5.14
C VAL A 103 4.89 0.58 5.55
N THR A 104 4.58 0.10 6.73
CA THR A 104 3.24 0.19 7.31
C THR A 104 3.35 0.62 8.77
N THR A 105 2.23 0.90 9.40
CA THR A 105 2.19 1.40 10.77
C THR A 105 1.83 0.31 11.76
N ASN A 106 2.19 0.52 13.03
CA ASN A 106 2.07 -0.48 14.09
C ASN A 106 0.63 -0.91 14.41
N ASP A 107 -0.36 -0.09 14.03
CA ASP A 107 -1.77 -0.38 14.24
C ASP A 107 -2.40 -1.23 13.14
N ASN A 108 -1.75 -1.34 11.99
CA ASN A 108 -2.30 -1.94 10.78
C ASN A 108 -2.18 -3.48 10.81
N LEU A 109 -2.81 -4.08 11.80
CA LEU A 109 -2.66 -5.52 12.09
C LEU A 109 -3.25 -6.41 11.00
N ASP A 110 -4.37 -6.01 10.40
CA ASP A 110 -4.98 -6.79 9.32
C ASP A 110 -4.04 -6.85 8.11
N ALA A 111 -3.42 -5.73 7.76
CA ALA A 111 -2.45 -5.67 6.67
C ALA A 111 -1.17 -6.44 7.01
N LEU A 112 -0.65 -6.31 8.24
CA LEU A 112 0.52 -7.07 8.68
C LEU A 112 0.32 -8.57 8.55
N ARG A 113 -0.85 -9.06 8.91
CA ARG A 113 -1.20 -10.47 8.74
C ARG A 113 -1.20 -10.86 7.26
N MET A 114 -1.84 -10.05 6.41
CA MET A 114 -1.93 -10.30 4.98
C MET A 114 -0.56 -10.29 4.31
N TYR A 115 0.29 -9.29 4.61
CA TYR A 115 1.63 -9.21 4.05
C TYR A 115 2.47 -10.43 4.38
N GLN A 116 2.47 -10.86 5.65
CA GLN A 116 3.26 -12.02 6.08
C GLN A 116 2.74 -13.32 5.47
N ARG A 117 1.41 -13.47 5.34
CA ARG A 117 0.82 -14.63 4.68
C ARG A 117 1.17 -14.70 3.19
N HIS A 118 1.44 -13.57 2.56
CA HIS A 118 1.91 -13.50 1.17
C HIS A 118 3.44 -13.54 1.04
N GLY A 119 4.15 -13.89 2.10
CA GLY A 119 5.57 -14.16 2.07
C GLY A 119 6.48 -13.00 2.43
N MET A 120 5.92 -11.83 2.76
CA MET A 120 6.73 -10.70 3.18
C MET A 120 7.28 -10.92 4.60
N ARG A 121 8.49 -10.45 4.85
CA ARG A 121 9.17 -10.57 6.14
C ARG A 121 9.33 -9.22 6.80
N LEU A 122 9.15 -9.19 8.12
CA LEU A 122 9.45 -8.02 8.94
C LEU A 122 10.96 -7.79 8.96
N MET A 123 11.39 -6.62 8.51
CA MET A 123 12.83 -6.31 8.38
C MET A 123 13.27 -5.24 9.36
N ARG A 124 12.41 -4.26 9.67
CA ARG A 124 12.80 -3.11 10.47
C ARG A 124 11.61 -2.55 11.24
N LEU A 125 11.90 -2.09 12.45
CA LEU A 125 11.01 -1.27 13.27
C LEU A 125 11.65 0.11 13.42
N ASP A 126 10.90 1.17 13.13
CA ASP A 126 11.32 2.55 13.35
C ASP A 126 10.44 3.19 14.42
N PRO A 127 10.85 3.17 15.70
CA PRO A 127 10.07 3.76 16.77
C PRO A 127 9.91 5.27 16.58
N GLY A 128 8.67 5.77 16.78
CA GLY A 128 8.39 7.19 16.70
C GLY A 128 8.28 7.76 15.28
N ALA A 129 8.37 6.91 14.24
CA ALA A 129 8.34 7.38 12.86
C ALA A 129 7.05 8.12 12.51
N VAL A 130 5.90 7.68 13.04
CA VAL A 130 4.62 8.32 12.76
C VAL A 130 4.54 9.70 13.43
N ASP A 131 5.11 9.87 14.60
CA ASP A 131 5.18 11.18 15.25
C ASP A 131 5.95 12.18 14.39
N ARG A 132 7.05 11.75 13.78
CA ARG A 132 7.81 12.59 12.84
C ARG A 132 7.01 12.89 11.57
N SER A 133 6.26 11.92 11.07
CA SER A 133 5.41 12.10 9.89
C SER A 133 4.30 13.12 10.11
N ARG A 134 3.82 13.29 11.35
CA ARG A 134 2.82 14.30 11.69
C ARG A 134 3.33 15.74 11.49
N ALA A 135 4.63 15.96 11.50
CA ALA A 135 5.21 17.26 11.16
C ALA A 135 4.98 17.62 9.68
N VAL A 136 4.88 16.63 8.81
CA VAL A 136 4.63 16.80 7.37
C VAL A 136 3.14 16.70 7.05
N LYS A 137 2.44 15.75 7.68
CA LYS A 137 1.01 15.52 7.48
C LYS A 137 0.29 15.55 8.83
N ARG A 138 -0.23 16.73 9.21
CA ARG A 138 -0.83 16.96 10.53
C ARG A 138 -2.12 16.19 10.78
N GLY A 139 -2.81 15.75 9.73
CA GLY A 139 -4.07 15.02 9.86
C GLY A 139 -3.93 13.54 10.23
N ILE A 140 -2.72 13.03 10.43
CA ILE A 140 -2.53 11.64 10.86
C ILE A 140 -3.11 11.46 12.26
N PRO A 141 -4.08 10.54 12.47
CA PRO A 141 -4.70 10.35 13.80
C PRO A 141 -3.69 9.88 14.84
N PHE A 142 -3.96 10.19 16.11
CA PHE A 142 -3.15 9.67 17.22
C PHE A 142 -3.51 8.24 17.60
N ILE A 143 -4.76 7.85 17.39
CA ILE A 143 -5.23 6.49 17.64
C ILE A 143 -5.63 5.88 16.31
N GLY A 144 -5.05 4.72 16.02
CA GLY A 144 -5.29 3.99 14.78
C GLY A 144 -6.30 2.86 14.94
N ALA A 145 -6.15 1.88 14.08
CA ALA A 145 -7.00 0.69 14.08
C ALA A 145 -6.94 -0.03 15.43
N TYR A 146 -8.04 -0.66 15.82
CA TYR A 146 -8.16 -1.42 17.07
C TYR A 146 -7.89 -0.61 18.34
N GLY A 147 -7.99 0.73 18.27
CA GLY A 147 -7.67 1.59 19.40
C GLY A 147 -6.19 1.66 19.73
N ILE A 148 -5.33 1.22 18.84
CA ILE A 148 -3.88 1.19 19.06
C ILE A 148 -3.29 2.58 18.83
N PRO A 149 -2.47 3.10 19.76
CA PRO A 149 -1.75 4.36 19.49
C PRO A 149 -0.89 4.25 18.24
N LEU A 150 -1.07 5.19 17.33
CA LEU A 150 -0.40 5.22 16.03
C LEU A 150 0.92 5.95 16.17
N ARG A 151 2.05 5.22 16.23
CA ARG A 151 3.38 5.76 16.62
C ARG A 151 4.52 5.33 15.72
N ASP A 152 4.53 4.06 15.29
CA ASP A 152 5.74 3.41 14.78
C ASP A 152 5.53 2.91 13.37
N GLU A 153 6.63 2.80 12.60
CA GLU A 153 6.62 2.19 11.28
C GLU A 153 7.36 0.86 11.29
N LEU A 154 6.85 -0.06 10.48
CA LEU A 154 7.44 -1.37 10.22
C LEU A 154 7.74 -1.49 8.73
N THR A 155 8.95 -1.95 8.39
CA THR A 155 9.33 -2.26 7.01
C THR A 155 9.21 -3.76 6.78
N LEU A 156 8.55 -4.14 5.70
CA LEU A 156 8.47 -5.54 5.25
C LEU A 156 9.05 -5.66 3.84
N GLU A 157 9.58 -6.84 3.53
CA GLU A 157 10.25 -7.10 2.27
C GLU A 157 9.93 -8.51 1.77
N LEU A 158 9.77 -8.65 0.46
CA LEU A 158 9.77 -9.92 -0.24
C LEU A 158 10.93 -9.91 -1.24
N ARG A 159 11.92 -10.77 -1.05
CA ARG A 159 13.03 -10.92 -1.99
C ARG A 159 12.58 -11.73 -3.20
N LEU A 160 13.00 -11.28 -4.37
CA LEU A 160 12.70 -11.90 -5.65
C LEU A 160 13.97 -12.53 -6.21
N ASP A 161 14.47 -13.52 -5.51
CA ASP A 161 15.65 -14.25 -5.99
C ASP A 161 15.26 -15.07 -7.23
N GLY A 162 15.96 -14.79 -8.29
CA GLY A 162 15.72 -15.40 -9.60
C GLY A 162 15.98 -16.88 -9.65
#